data_750bce295c930d67535cecda4040098e
#
_entry.id   750bce295c930d67535cecda4040098e
#
_cell.length_a   1.000
_cell.length_b   1.000
_cell.length_c   1.000
_cell.angle_alpha   90.00
_cell.angle_beta   90.00
_cell.angle_gamma   90.00
#
_symmetry.space_group_name_H-M   'P 1'
#
loop_
_entity.id
_entity.type
_entity.pdbx_description
1 polymer ?
#
loop_
_entity_poly.entity_id
_entity_poly.type
_entity_poly.pdbx_seq_one_letter_code
_entity_poly.pdbx_strand_id
1 'polypeptide(L)'
;MFFFQFFSSCGFHVARYIYYTYLAHGDAANQTKIKQKQIKKTSISKKTLILHVFTLQTLKPMENTFDPNAAAALGSGIYGLPCTAEEAEIIIIPVEWELTTSYNRGTVDGPAAVFDGSMQVDLCHHDYPDVWKRGIWMDEFPEELRELHDSLIPASEEIIEAIGNGDIDENPQDYEERYKAIEDGFEQMFAWLRARISYWKSMGKKVGLLGGDHSTPLPYHQYLGMTNEKYGILHVDAHSDLREQFEGFKYSHASIFYNVLKIKNVERLVQVAIRDYCHQEKQLINESDGRVVVFYDRDNRRRMYEGCTWKLICDEIVDSLPEKVYISVDIDGLDPKLCPNTGTPVPGGMEYEELMYLLNKIKESGKEVLGFDLCEVSPGENSEWDGNVGARVLYHLCGII
;
A
#
# COMPACT_ATOMS: atom_id res chain seq x y z
N MET A 1 34.02 1.67 -22.86
CA MET A 1 32.88 0.89 -22.39
C MET A 1 33.08 0.58 -20.90
N PHE A 2 33.08 1.61 -20.05
CA PHE A 2 33.18 1.54 -18.57
C PHE A 2 33.04 2.98 -18.04
N PHE A 3 31.85 3.59 -18.02
CA PHE A 3 31.62 4.90 -17.43
C PHE A 3 30.11 5.22 -17.26
N PHE A 4 29.24 4.27 -16.87
CA PHE A 4 27.82 4.53 -16.67
C PHE A 4 27.21 3.82 -15.46
N GLN A 5 27.95 3.60 -14.38
CA GLN A 5 27.41 2.84 -13.24
C GLN A 5 27.59 3.50 -11.87
N PHE A 6 27.74 4.83 -11.78
CA PHE A 6 27.97 5.48 -10.47
C PHE A 6 27.12 6.73 -10.19
N PHE A 7 25.96 6.92 -10.84
CA PHE A 7 25.16 8.12 -10.62
C PHE A 7 23.70 7.89 -10.22
N SER A 8 23.25 6.67 -9.89
CA SER A 8 21.80 6.45 -9.64
C SER A 8 21.37 6.60 -8.18
N SER A 9 22.22 6.44 -7.18
CA SER A 9 21.78 6.45 -5.76
C SER A 9 22.00 7.77 -4.99
N CYS A 10 22.88 8.66 -5.47
CA CYS A 10 23.17 9.91 -4.74
C CYS A 10 22.40 11.14 -5.25
N GLY A 11 21.80 11.07 -6.44
CA GLY A 11 21.13 12.20 -7.08
C GLY A 11 19.72 12.46 -6.56
N PHE A 12 19.00 11.41 -6.18
CA PHE A 12 17.61 11.51 -5.74
C PHE A 12 17.44 12.12 -4.35
N HIS A 13 18.32 11.80 -3.40
CA HIS A 13 18.27 12.37 -2.06
C HIS A 13 18.56 13.87 -2.03
N VAL A 14 19.48 14.35 -2.87
CA VAL A 14 19.82 15.80 -2.93
C VAL A 14 18.69 16.61 -3.58
N ALA A 15 17.99 16.06 -4.56
CA ALA A 15 16.86 16.74 -5.19
C ALA A 15 15.65 16.84 -4.24
N ARG A 16 15.35 15.80 -3.45
CA ARG A 16 14.31 15.83 -2.41
C ARG A 16 14.61 16.89 -1.35
N TYR A 17 15.83 16.94 -0.83
CA TYR A 17 16.22 17.91 0.22
C TYR A 17 16.12 19.38 -0.22
N ILE A 18 16.37 19.67 -1.49
CA ILE A 18 16.26 21.04 -2.01
C ILE A 18 14.78 21.46 -2.20
N TYR A 19 13.89 20.53 -2.50
CA TYR A 19 12.46 20.80 -2.70
C TYR A 19 11.75 21.11 -1.38
N TYR A 20 12.03 20.36 -0.30
CA TYR A 20 11.40 20.57 1.02
C TYR A 20 11.80 21.88 1.71
N THR A 21 13.03 22.37 1.51
CA THR A 21 13.43 23.67 2.04
C THR A 21 12.76 24.86 1.34
N TYR A 22 12.11 24.66 0.21
CA TYR A 22 11.47 25.74 -0.55
C TYR A 22 10.00 25.97 -0.16
N LEU A 23 9.29 24.93 0.32
CA LEU A 23 7.87 25.01 0.69
C LEU A 23 7.61 25.48 2.13
N ALA A 24 8.60 25.43 3.00
CA ALA A 24 8.43 25.80 4.41
C ALA A 24 8.40 27.30 4.70
N HIS A 25 8.61 28.21 3.73
CA HIS A 25 8.66 29.65 3.98
C HIS A 25 7.91 30.47 2.91
N GLY A 26 6.61 30.62 3.13
CA GLY A 26 5.80 31.60 2.40
C GLY A 26 6.06 33.01 2.89
N ASP A 27 6.87 33.79 2.21
CA ASP A 27 6.69 35.24 2.00
C ASP A 27 7.80 35.79 1.09
N ALA A 28 7.45 36.27 -0.08
CA ALA A 28 8.38 36.72 -1.13
C ALA A 28 9.17 38.02 -0.76
N ALA A 29 8.70 38.77 0.22
CA ALA A 29 9.28 40.07 0.60
C ALA A 29 10.54 39.97 1.49
N ASN A 30 10.75 38.86 2.18
CA ASN A 30 11.87 38.67 3.12
C ASN A 30 13.09 37.98 2.50
N GLN A 31 12.95 37.39 1.34
CA GLN A 31 14.01 36.58 0.69
C GLN A 31 15.15 37.43 0.09
N THR A 32 14.91 38.68 -0.29
CA THR A 32 15.91 39.53 -0.94
C THR A 32 17.01 39.97 0.05
N LYS A 33 16.68 40.13 1.34
CA LYS A 33 17.67 40.59 2.33
C LYS A 33 18.58 39.45 2.84
N ILE A 34 18.15 38.21 2.82
CA ILE A 34 18.94 37.05 3.26
C ILE A 34 20.01 36.70 2.19
N LYS A 35 19.67 36.80 0.91
CA LYS A 35 20.63 36.52 -0.20
C LYS A 35 21.86 37.40 -0.20
N GLN A 36 21.76 38.64 0.24
CA GLN A 36 22.92 39.54 0.25
C GLN A 36 23.92 39.31 1.40
N LYS A 37 23.49 38.62 2.47
CA LYS A 37 24.36 38.37 3.63
C LYS A 37 25.16 37.07 3.53
N GLN A 38 24.69 36.07 2.77
CA GLN A 38 25.40 34.80 2.56
C GLN A 38 26.44 34.78 1.45
N ILE A 39 26.31 35.64 0.45
CA ILE A 39 27.27 35.74 -0.68
C ILE A 39 28.64 36.30 -0.26
N LYS A 40 28.76 36.92 0.91
CA LYS A 40 30.04 37.51 1.38
C LYS A 40 30.99 36.53 2.06
N LYS A 41 30.68 35.25 2.20
CA LYS A 41 31.52 34.30 2.97
C LYS A 41 32.07 33.08 2.21
N THR A 42 31.79 32.92 0.93
CA THR A 42 32.37 31.80 0.16
C THR A 42 32.91 32.30 -1.18
N SER A 43 34.21 32.16 -1.38
CA SER A 43 34.88 32.47 -2.65
C SER A 43 34.60 31.42 -3.70
N ILE A 44 33.49 31.55 -4.42
CA ILE A 44 33.16 30.69 -5.57
C ILE A 44 33.62 31.40 -6.83
N SER A 45 34.34 30.70 -7.72
CA SER A 45 34.88 31.28 -8.94
C SER A 45 33.77 31.78 -9.87
N LYS A 46 34.05 32.90 -10.56
CA LYS A 46 33.10 33.53 -11.49
C LYS A 46 32.52 32.57 -12.56
N LYS A 47 33.20 31.49 -12.90
CA LYS A 47 32.72 30.50 -13.88
C LYS A 47 31.58 29.65 -13.35
N THR A 48 31.58 29.28 -12.05
CA THR A 48 30.50 28.47 -11.41
C THR A 48 29.24 29.31 -11.20
N LEU A 49 29.39 30.62 -10.96
CA LEU A 49 28.25 31.53 -10.80
C LEU A 49 27.45 31.72 -12.12
N ILE A 50 28.17 31.75 -13.26
CA ILE A 50 27.54 31.93 -14.58
C ILE A 50 26.70 30.69 -14.96
N LEU A 51 27.15 29.47 -14.64
CA LEU A 51 26.38 28.28 -14.93
C LEU A 51 25.06 28.21 -14.11
N HIS A 52 25.07 28.69 -12.85
CA HIS A 52 23.87 28.74 -12.01
C HIS A 52 22.87 29.85 -12.40
N VAL A 53 23.35 30.93 -12.97
CA VAL A 53 22.46 32.03 -13.41
C VAL A 53 21.76 31.73 -14.73
N PHE A 54 22.34 30.88 -15.58
CA PHE A 54 21.67 30.46 -16.82
C PHE A 54 20.57 29.39 -16.61
N THR A 55 20.55 28.69 -15.48
CA THR A 55 19.50 27.75 -15.15
C THR A 55 18.26 28.38 -14.50
N LEU A 56 18.33 29.72 -14.22
CA LEU A 56 17.22 30.50 -13.66
C LEU A 56 16.54 31.39 -14.72
N GLN A 57 16.63 31.04 -15.99
CA GLN A 57 15.81 31.67 -17.01
C GLN A 57 14.39 31.15 -16.89
N THR A 58 13.56 31.94 -16.22
CA THR A 58 12.12 32.06 -16.42
C THR A 58 11.41 30.76 -16.80
N LEU A 59 11.11 29.93 -15.80
CA LEU A 59 9.91 29.10 -15.86
C LEU A 59 8.75 30.10 -15.97
N LYS A 60 8.24 30.33 -17.19
CA LYS A 60 6.88 30.82 -17.38
C LYS A 60 5.98 29.86 -16.57
N PRO A 61 4.92 30.37 -15.89
CA PRO A 61 3.88 29.46 -15.43
C PRO A 61 3.46 28.68 -16.68
N MET A 62 3.69 27.35 -16.70
CA MET A 62 3.05 26.51 -17.69
C MET A 62 1.54 26.65 -17.42
N GLU A 63 0.82 27.22 -18.37
CA GLU A 63 -0.62 27.00 -18.45
C GLU A 63 -0.78 25.48 -18.47
N ASN A 64 -1.41 24.94 -17.44
CA ASN A 64 -1.49 23.51 -17.17
C ASN A 64 -2.49 22.88 -18.12
N THR A 65 -2.10 22.68 -19.37
CA THR A 65 -2.85 21.86 -20.32
C THR A 65 -2.39 20.40 -20.11
N PHE A 66 -2.99 19.73 -19.11
CA PHE A 66 -2.80 18.30 -18.91
C PHE A 66 -3.31 17.56 -20.13
N ASP A 67 -2.44 16.76 -20.76
CA ASP A 67 -2.80 15.86 -21.84
C ASP A 67 -2.78 14.41 -21.32
N PRO A 68 -3.93 13.76 -21.19
CA PRO A 68 -4.01 12.39 -20.69
C PRO A 68 -3.39 11.35 -21.65
N ASN A 69 -2.99 11.75 -22.86
CA ASN A 69 -2.34 10.87 -23.83
C ASN A 69 -0.81 11.04 -23.85
N ALA A 70 -0.30 12.01 -23.11
CA ALA A 70 1.13 12.24 -23.00
C ALA A 70 1.77 11.34 -21.92
N ALA A 71 3.07 11.08 -22.07
CA ALA A 71 3.83 10.43 -21.00
C ALA A 71 3.79 11.28 -19.71
N ALA A 72 3.79 10.62 -18.56
CA ALA A 72 3.82 11.26 -17.27
C ALA A 72 5.03 12.21 -17.15
N ALA A 73 4.79 13.44 -16.68
CA ALA A 73 5.84 14.43 -16.51
C ALA A 73 6.64 14.18 -15.24
N LEU A 74 7.95 14.46 -15.27
CA LEU A 74 8.78 14.39 -14.07
C LEU A 74 8.24 15.31 -12.96
N GLY A 75 8.04 14.76 -11.76
CA GLY A 75 7.53 15.49 -10.61
C GLY A 75 6.01 15.68 -10.60
N SER A 76 5.26 14.99 -11.48
CA SER A 76 3.81 14.87 -11.39
C SER A 76 3.40 13.95 -10.21
N GLY A 77 2.11 13.98 -9.84
CA GLY A 77 1.54 13.06 -8.87
C GLY A 77 1.43 11.63 -9.41
N ILE A 78 0.88 10.76 -8.59
CA ILE A 78 0.60 9.38 -8.98
C ILE A 78 -0.19 9.34 -10.30
N TYR A 79 0.14 8.39 -11.19
CA TYR A 79 -0.39 8.28 -12.56
C TYR A 79 -0.12 9.51 -13.46
N GLY A 80 0.89 10.31 -13.13
CA GLY A 80 1.18 11.53 -13.88
C GLY A 80 0.14 12.65 -13.71
N LEU A 81 -0.80 12.51 -12.78
CA LEU A 81 -1.90 13.46 -12.60
C LEU A 81 -1.42 14.76 -11.95
N PRO A 82 -1.91 15.92 -12.42
CA PRO A 82 -1.49 17.24 -11.90
C PRO A 82 -2.34 17.74 -10.73
N CYS A 83 -3.36 16.98 -10.28
CA CYS A 83 -4.30 17.44 -9.26
C CYS A 83 -3.63 17.59 -7.89
N THR A 84 -4.12 18.53 -7.09
CA THR A 84 -3.78 18.67 -5.67
C THR A 84 -4.65 17.74 -4.82
N ALA A 85 -4.30 17.58 -3.53
CA ALA A 85 -5.10 16.80 -2.59
C ALA A 85 -6.53 17.33 -2.42
N GLU A 86 -6.69 18.65 -2.46
CA GLU A 86 -8.01 19.31 -2.36
C GLU A 86 -8.88 19.02 -3.58
N GLU A 87 -8.29 18.99 -4.78
CA GLU A 87 -8.98 18.73 -6.04
C GLU A 87 -9.31 17.26 -6.24
N ALA A 88 -8.45 16.35 -5.75
CA ALA A 88 -8.64 14.91 -5.88
C ALA A 88 -9.89 14.43 -5.15
N GLU A 89 -10.66 13.54 -5.78
CA GLU A 89 -11.75 12.81 -5.14
C GLU A 89 -11.22 11.59 -4.38
N ILE A 90 -10.14 10.98 -4.88
CA ILE A 90 -9.56 9.75 -4.35
C ILE A 90 -8.21 10.05 -3.74
N ILE A 91 -8.03 9.65 -2.47
CA ILE A 91 -6.77 9.77 -1.74
C ILE A 91 -6.21 8.38 -1.48
N ILE A 92 -4.98 8.16 -1.88
CA ILE A 92 -4.21 6.97 -1.54
C ILE A 92 -3.26 7.33 -0.40
N ILE A 93 -3.39 6.65 0.74
CA ILE A 93 -2.49 6.83 1.87
C ILE A 93 -1.44 5.73 1.80
N PRO A 94 -0.16 6.05 1.53
CA PRO A 94 0.92 5.09 1.61
C PRO A 94 1.21 4.75 3.06
N VAL A 95 1.55 3.47 3.34
CA VAL A 95 1.93 3.00 4.67
C VAL A 95 3.21 2.18 4.54
N GLU A 96 4.34 2.87 4.66
CA GLU A 96 5.68 2.29 4.53
C GLU A 96 6.08 1.58 5.84
N TRP A 97 5.49 0.38 6.08
CA TRP A 97 5.65 -0.37 7.32
C TRP A 97 5.72 -1.87 7.08
N GLU A 98 6.76 -2.52 7.61
CA GLU A 98 7.05 -3.95 7.47
C GLU A 98 7.93 -4.39 8.64
N LEU A 99 7.35 -4.89 9.73
CA LEU A 99 8.14 -5.30 10.91
C LEU A 99 8.19 -6.80 11.14
N THR A 100 7.19 -7.56 10.70
CA THR A 100 7.01 -8.96 11.11
C THR A 100 7.19 -9.97 9.99
N THR A 101 7.71 -9.54 8.85
CA THR A 101 7.99 -10.41 7.72
C THR A 101 9.26 -11.23 7.99
N SER A 102 9.13 -12.56 7.96
CA SER A 102 10.21 -13.50 8.30
C SER A 102 10.84 -14.20 7.09
N TYR A 103 10.35 -13.91 5.87
CA TYR A 103 10.87 -14.53 4.66
C TYR A 103 11.47 -13.50 3.69
N ASN A 104 10.70 -12.98 2.73
CA ASN A 104 11.19 -11.93 1.83
C ASN A 104 10.80 -10.55 2.38
N ARG A 105 11.78 -9.71 2.70
CA ARG A 105 11.55 -8.32 3.07
C ARG A 105 11.56 -7.42 1.83
N GLY A 106 10.91 -6.26 1.93
CA GLY A 106 10.90 -5.22 0.89
C GLY A 106 9.54 -4.57 0.66
N THR A 107 8.48 -5.07 1.29
CA THR A 107 7.13 -4.50 1.13
C THR A 107 7.03 -3.07 1.68
N VAL A 108 7.89 -2.69 2.60
CA VAL A 108 8.05 -1.31 3.09
C VAL A 108 8.30 -0.31 1.95
N ASP A 109 8.94 -0.73 0.88
CA ASP A 109 9.22 0.07 -0.31
C ASP A 109 8.14 -0.10 -1.41
N GLY A 110 7.13 -0.93 -1.14
CA GLY A 110 6.00 -1.18 -2.05
C GLY A 110 5.28 0.09 -2.51
N PRO A 111 4.93 1.02 -1.59
CA PRO A 111 4.29 2.27 -1.99
C PRO A 111 5.11 3.09 -3.00
N ALA A 112 6.43 3.16 -2.83
CA ALA A 112 7.31 3.85 -3.77
C ALA A 112 7.40 3.12 -5.12
N ALA A 113 7.49 1.78 -5.11
CA ALA A 113 7.52 0.96 -6.32
C ALA A 113 6.23 1.09 -7.14
N VAL A 114 5.07 1.12 -6.48
CA VAL A 114 3.77 1.32 -7.12
C VAL A 114 3.65 2.75 -7.67
N PHE A 115 4.13 3.76 -6.94
CA PHE A 115 4.17 5.13 -7.44
C PHE A 115 4.99 5.22 -8.73
N ASP A 116 6.19 4.66 -8.75
CA ASP A 116 7.06 4.66 -9.94
C ASP A 116 6.41 3.87 -11.10
N GLY A 117 5.82 2.69 -10.82
CA GLY A 117 5.06 1.89 -11.77
C GLY A 117 3.84 2.62 -12.34
N SER A 118 3.23 3.51 -11.56
CA SER A 118 2.06 4.29 -11.98
C SER A 118 2.35 5.23 -13.14
N MET A 119 3.60 5.66 -13.32
CA MET A 119 4.03 6.53 -14.42
C MET A 119 3.99 5.81 -15.79
N GLN A 120 3.84 4.48 -15.79
CA GLN A 120 3.73 3.66 -17.01
C GLN A 120 2.28 3.23 -17.31
N VAL A 121 1.30 3.73 -16.54
CA VAL A 121 -0.10 3.37 -16.71
C VAL A 121 -0.78 4.33 -17.67
N ASP A 122 -1.30 3.81 -18.78
CA ASP A 122 -2.18 4.59 -19.66
C ASP A 122 -3.50 4.89 -18.95
N LEU A 123 -3.93 6.16 -18.97
CA LEU A 123 -5.09 6.63 -18.20
C LEU A 123 -6.44 6.16 -18.76
N CYS A 124 -6.50 5.73 -20.02
CA CYS A 124 -7.70 5.18 -20.64
C CYS A 124 -7.89 3.72 -20.22
N HIS A 125 -8.51 3.50 -19.05
CA HIS A 125 -8.85 2.17 -18.60
C HIS A 125 -10.08 1.62 -19.34
N HIS A 126 -10.06 0.32 -19.68
CA HIS A 126 -11.16 -0.29 -20.47
C HIS A 126 -12.52 -0.16 -19.78
N ASP A 127 -12.60 -0.50 -18.50
CA ASP A 127 -13.85 -0.48 -17.73
C ASP A 127 -14.14 0.90 -17.11
N TYR A 128 -13.10 1.69 -16.82
CA TYR A 128 -13.20 2.99 -16.15
C TYR A 128 -12.45 4.08 -16.92
N PRO A 129 -12.85 4.40 -18.16
CA PRO A 129 -12.07 5.27 -19.05
C PRO A 129 -11.86 6.70 -18.52
N ASP A 130 -12.69 7.11 -17.58
CA ASP A 130 -12.69 8.46 -17.02
C ASP A 130 -12.26 8.52 -15.53
N VAL A 131 -11.71 7.43 -14.97
CA VAL A 131 -11.34 7.40 -13.53
C VAL A 131 -10.32 8.49 -13.18
N TRP A 132 -9.38 8.77 -14.08
CA TRP A 132 -8.37 9.81 -13.90
C TRP A 132 -8.96 11.22 -13.71
N LYS A 133 -10.16 11.49 -14.29
CA LYS A 133 -10.85 12.78 -14.16
C LYS A 133 -11.37 13.06 -12.75
N ARG A 134 -11.52 12.02 -11.93
CA ARG A 134 -11.88 12.14 -10.52
C ARG A 134 -10.73 12.73 -9.69
N GLY A 135 -9.52 12.75 -10.22
CA GLY A 135 -8.31 13.10 -9.49
C GLY A 135 -7.93 12.01 -8.48
N ILE A 136 -6.71 11.53 -8.56
CA ILE A 136 -6.13 10.57 -7.62
C ILE A 136 -4.88 11.23 -7.05
N TRP A 137 -4.82 11.37 -5.74
CA TRP A 137 -3.69 11.95 -5.02
C TRP A 137 -3.10 10.91 -4.08
N MET A 138 -1.79 10.78 -4.07
CA MET A 138 -1.08 9.97 -3.10
C MET A 138 -0.57 10.88 -1.98
N ASP A 139 -0.95 10.56 -0.75
CA ASP A 139 -0.55 11.25 0.47
C ASP A 139 0.92 10.98 0.80
N GLU A 140 1.41 11.55 1.89
CA GLU A 140 2.78 11.35 2.35
C GLU A 140 2.79 10.49 3.62
N PHE A 141 3.71 9.52 3.68
CA PHE A 141 4.02 8.82 4.93
C PHE A 141 5.01 9.65 5.73
N PRO A 142 4.80 9.87 7.05
CA PRO A 142 5.69 10.71 7.86
C PRO A 142 7.09 10.12 7.98
N GLU A 143 8.10 10.95 7.77
CA GLU A 143 9.52 10.57 7.95
C GLU A 143 9.79 10.06 9.37
N GLU A 144 9.16 10.65 10.38
CA GLU A 144 9.33 10.23 11.79
C GLU A 144 8.82 8.80 12.03
N LEU A 145 7.78 8.38 11.31
CA LEU A 145 7.30 6.99 11.37
C LEU A 145 8.18 6.04 10.57
N ARG A 146 8.78 6.51 9.47
CA ARG A 146 9.77 5.72 8.74
C ARG A 146 11.04 5.52 9.57
N GLU A 147 11.54 6.56 10.23
CA GLU A 147 12.66 6.46 11.17
C GLU A 147 12.35 5.53 12.35
N LEU A 148 11.12 5.58 12.88
CA LEU A 148 10.67 4.66 13.92
C LEU A 148 10.67 3.22 13.43
N HIS A 149 10.08 2.95 12.26
CA HIS A 149 10.10 1.63 11.62
C HIS A 149 11.53 1.09 11.52
N ASP A 150 12.44 1.86 10.92
CA ASP A 150 13.83 1.46 10.69
C ASP A 150 14.57 1.19 12.02
N SER A 151 14.24 1.92 13.07
CA SER A 151 14.80 1.70 14.41
C SER A 151 14.33 0.40 15.08
N LEU A 152 13.17 -0.12 14.68
CA LEU A 152 12.57 -1.34 15.24
C LEU A 152 12.98 -2.62 14.50
N ILE A 153 13.48 -2.50 13.26
CA ILE A 153 13.93 -3.64 12.45
C ILE A 153 14.92 -4.55 13.20
N PRO A 154 15.98 -4.04 13.85
CA PRO A 154 16.92 -4.91 14.57
C PRO A 154 16.25 -5.74 15.67
N ALA A 155 15.30 -5.15 16.40
CA ALA A 155 14.59 -5.88 17.45
C ALA A 155 13.68 -6.98 16.89
N SER A 156 13.05 -6.73 15.74
CA SER A 156 12.25 -7.73 15.02
C SER A 156 13.12 -8.87 14.50
N GLU A 157 14.25 -8.58 13.87
CA GLU A 157 15.18 -9.57 13.36
C GLU A 157 15.75 -10.45 14.47
N GLU A 158 16.12 -9.87 15.62
CA GLU A 158 16.59 -10.62 16.79
C GLU A 158 15.53 -11.60 17.31
N ILE A 159 14.24 -11.22 17.31
CA ILE A 159 13.14 -12.10 17.71
C ILE A 159 12.99 -13.25 16.72
N ILE A 160 12.91 -12.93 15.42
CA ILE A 160 12.72 -13.93 14.35
C ILE A 160 13.88 -14.94 14.34
N GLU A 161 15.12 -14.46 14.49
CA GLU A 161 16.30 -15.31 14.58
C GLU A 161 16.25 -16.22 15.83
N ALA A 162 15.88 -15.67 16.98
CA ALA A 162 15.76 -16.43 18.22
C ALA A 162 14.68 -17.53 18.16
N ILE A 163 13.58 -17.28 17.45
CA ILE A 163 12.55 -18.29 17.18
C ILE A 163 13.13 -19.39 16.29
N GLY A 164 13.81 -19.02 15.22
CA GLY A 164 14.44 -19.96 14.28
C GLY A 164 15.49 -20.87 14.94
N ASN A 165 16.19 -20.37 15.94
CA ASN A 165 17.21 -21.11 16.70
C ASN A 165 16.65 -21.86 17.92
N GLY A 166 15.43 -21.57 18.37
CA GLY A 166 14.80 -22.10 19.59
C GLY A 166 15.23 -21.37 20.87
N ASP A 167 16.02 -20.31 20.77
CA ASP A 167 16.56 -19.55 21.93
C ASP A 167 15.43 -18.88 22.72
N ILE A 168 14.37 -18.47 22.04
CA ILE A 168 13.23 -17.78 22.65
C ILE A 168 12.46 -18.67 23.63
N ASP A 169 12.39 -19.99 23.37
CA ASP A 169 11.72 -20.96 24.21
C ASP A 169 12.49 -21.21 25.53
N GLU A 170 13.82 -21.03 25.47
CA GLU A 170 14.68 -21.18 26.65
C GLU A 170 14.67 -19.95 27.55
N ASN A 171 14.58 -18.73 26.96
CA ASN A 171 14.67 -17.47 27.70
C ASN A 171 13.66 -16.41 27.20
N PRO A 172 12.35 -16.66 27.29
CA PRO A 172 11.35 -15.77 26.72
C PRO A 172 11.37 -14.34 27.31
N GLN A 173 11.82 -14.19 28.58
CA GLN A 173 11.87 -12.90 29.26
C GLN A 173 12.86 -11.92 28.61
N ASP A 174 13.90 -12.45 27.93
CA ASP A 174 14.94 -11.62 27.31
C ASP A 174 14.41 -10.86 26.08
N TYR A 175 13.25 -11.26 25.56
CA TYR A 175 12.61 -10.68 24.38
C TYR A 175 11.37 -9.82 24.68
N GLU A 176 10.84 -9.82 25.92
CA GLU A 176 9.62 -9.10 26.28
C GLU A 176 9.68 -7.59 25.97
N GLU A 177 10.83 -6.94 26.25
CA GLU A 177 11.01 -5.53 25.96
C GLU A 177 11.02 -5.24 24.46
N ARG A 178 11.55 -6.16 23.64
CA ARG A 178 11.56 -6.04 22.17
C ARG A 178 10.17 -6.19 21.57
N TYR A 179 9.41 -7.21 22.01
CA TYR A 179 8.01 -7.36 21.61
C TYR A 179 7.20 -6.14 21.96
N LYS A 180 7.38 -5.61 23.16
CA LYS A 180 6.70 -4.39 23.60
C LYS A 180 7.08 -3.18 22.75
N ALA A 181 8.35 -2.99 22.44
CA ALA A 181 8.79 -1.87 21.61
C ALA A 181 8.15 -1.93 20.21
N ILE A 182 8.05 -3.12 19.61
CA ILE A 182 7.42 -3.35 18.32
C ILE A 182 5.90 -3.10 18.40
N GLU A 183 5.22 -3.59 19.43
CA GLU A 183 3.79 -3.32 19.65
C GLU A 183 3.53 -1.81 19.82
N ASP A 184 4.35 -1.12 20.62
CA ASP A 184 4.27 0.33 20.85
C ASP A 184 4.52 1.11 19.53
N GLY A 185 5.39 0.62 18.66
CA GLY A 185 5.62 1.17 17.31
C GLY A 185 4.39 1.02 16.41
N PHE A 186 3.78 -0.17 16.38
CA PHE A 186 2.52 -0.40 15.68
C PHE A 186 1.41 0.54 16.15
N GLU A 187 1.26 0.72 17.48
CA GLU A 187 0.23 1.60 18.01
C GLU A 187 0.44 3.08 17.62
N GLN A 188 1.68 3.53 17.49
CA GLN A 188 1.99 4.88 17.00
C GLN A 188 1.61 5.04 15.53
N MET A 189 2.01 4.10 14.67
CA MET A 189 1.63 4.09 13.26
C MET A 189 0.11 3.99 13.11
N PHE A 190 -0.55 3.12 13.87
CA PHE A 190 -2.01 2.96 13.87
C PHE A 190 -2.74 4.23 14.28
N ALA A 191 -2.24 4.95 15.28
CA ALA A 191 -2.84 6.20 15.73
C ALA A 191 -2.78 7.27 14.63
N TRP A 192 -1.63 7.41 13.98
CA TRP A 192 -1.45 8.32 12.85
C TRP A 192 -2.40 7.95 11.70
N LEU A 193 -2.42 6.68 11.29
CA LEU A 193 -3.21 6.25 10.14
C LEU A 193 -4.71 6.43 10.37
N ARG A 194 -5.22 6.09 11.58
CA ARG A 194 -6.62 6.37 11.94
C ARG A 194 -6.96 7.85 11.84
N ALA A 195 -6.09 8.71 12.35
CA ALA A 195 -6.27 10.15 12.28
C ALA A 195 -6.27 10.64 10.82
N ARG A 196 -5.39 10.10 9.97
CA ARG A 196 -5.28 10.48 8.56
C ARG A 196 -6.49 10.04 7.75
N ILE A 197 -6.96 8.80 7.95
CA ILE A 197 -8.21 8.30 7.35
C ILE A 197 -9.39 9.18 7.77
N SER A 198 -9.52 9.46 9.07
CA SER A 198 -10.61 10.30 9.60
C SER A 198 -10.58 11.70 9.00
N TYR A 199 -9.39 12.30 8.84
CA TYR A 199 -9.22 13.60 8.21
C TYR A 199 -9.77 13.62 6.78
N TRP A 200 -9.30 12.71 5.91
CA TRP A 200 -9.72 12.68 4.52
C TRP A 200 -11.19 12.30 4.35
N LYS A 201 -11.69 11.33 5.14
CA LYS A 201 -13.12 10.98 5.15
C LYS A 201 -14.00 12.15 5.58
N SER A 202 -13.55 12.97 6.55
CA SER A 202 -14.30 14.18 6.98
C SER A 202 -14.42 15.24 5.88
N MET A 203 -13.49 15.25 4.93
CA MET A 203 -13.52 16.09 3.74
C MET A 203 -14.33 15.49 2.58
N GLY A 204 -15.00 14.35 2.79
CA GLY A 204 -15.80 13.67 1.78
C GLY A 204 -14.98 12.90 0.73
N LYS A 205 -13.69 12.68 0.98
CA LYS A 205 -12.82 11.96 0.05
C LYS A 205 -13.06 10.45 0.08
N LYS A 206 -12.85 9.80 -1.04
CA LYS A 206 -12.68 8.36 -1.12
C LYS A 206 -11.24 8.04 -0.69
N VAL A 207 -11.07 7.02 0.14
CA VAL A 207 -9.73 6.69 0.70
C VAL A 207 -9.40 5.25 0.38
N GLY A 208 -8.22 5.02 -0.19
CA GLY A 208 -7.57 3.72 -0.30
C GLY A 208 -6.25 3.73 0.45
N LEU A 209 -5.78 2.57 0.90
CA LEU A 209 -4.44 2.39 1.44
C LEU A 209 -3.55 1.71 0.40
N LEU A 210 -2.29 2.08 0.42
CA LEU A 210 -1.24 1.37 -0.29
C LEU A 210 -0.21 0.95 0.77
N GLY A 211 -0.30 -0.32 1.18
CA GLY A 211 0.49 -0.85 2.28
C GLY A 211 1.92 -1.18 1.91
N GLY A 212 2.67 -1.34 2.95
CA GLY A 212 3.73 -2.27 3.20
C GLY A 212 3.19 -3.69 3.38
N ASP A 213 3.47 -4.32 4.53
CA ASP A 213 2.93 -5.65 4.83
C ASP A 213 1.42 -5.62 5.15
N HIS A 214 0.76 -6.79 5.16
CA HIS A 214 -0.69 -6.88 5.32
C HIS A 214 -1.18 -6.63 6.76
N SER A 215 -0.32 -6.19 7.69
CA SER A 215 -0.74 -5.69 9.01
C SER A 215 -1.30 -4.26 8.95
N THR A 216 -0.96 -3.51 7.91
CA THR A 216 -1.19 -2.07 7.78
C THR A 216 -2.66 -1.64 7.66
N PRO A 217 -3.63 -2.43 7.14
CA PRO A 217 -5.03 -2.01 7.04
C PRO A 217 -5.85 -2.05 8.35
N LEU A 218 -5.36 -2.66 9.42
CA LEU A 218 -6.11 -2.77 10.68
C LEU A 218 -6.69 -1.43 11.17
N PRO A 219 -5.97 -0.31 11.14
CA PRO A 219 -6.50 1.01 11.54
C PRO A 219 -7.70 1.48 10.71
N TYR A 220 -7.78 1.10 9.44
CA TYR A 220 -8.95 1.44 8.63
C TYR A 220 -10.20 0.70 9.11
N HIS A 221 -10.08 -0.59 9.41
CA HIS A 221 -11.16 -1.37 10.01
C HIS A 221 -11.56 -0.84 11.38
N GLN A 222 -10.59 -0.41 12.20
CA GLN A 222 -10.86 0.25 13.47
C GLN A 222 -11.66 1.56 13.28
N TYR A 223 -11.29 2.38 12.28
CA TYR A 223 -12.05 3.57 11.91
C TYR A 223 -13.49 3.23 11.47
N LEU A 224 -13.67 2.26 10.57
CA LEU A 224 -15.00 1.80 10.16
C LEU A 224 -15.82 1.26 11.33
N GLY A 225 -15.18 0.57 12.27
CA GLY A 225 -15.81 0.10 13.51
C GLY A 225 -16.39 1.22 14.39
N MET A 226 -15.91 2.45 14.26
CA MET A 226 -16.43 3.62 14.98
C MET A 226 -17.68 4.23 14.31
N THR A 227 -17.97 3.90 13.07
CA THR A 227 -19.11 4.47 12.31
C THR A 227 -20.45 3.84 12.65
N ASN A 228 -20.48 2.76 13.43
CA ASN A 228 -21.66 1.95 13.75
C ASN A 228 -22.35 1.28 12.55
N GLU A 229 -21.75 1.33 11.37
CA GLU A 229 -22.25 0.65 10.18
C GLU A 229 -21.68 -0.76 10.08
N LYS A 230 -22.54 -1.70 9.71
CA LYS A 230 -22.11 -3.06 9.44
C LYS A 230 -21.57 -3.16 8.02
N TYR A 231 -20.54 -3.94 7.82
CA TYR A 231 -19.93 -4.17 6.51
C TYR A 231 -19.30 -5.55 6.42
N GLY A 232 -19.08 -5.99 5.19
CA GLY A 232 -18.25 -7.16 4.90
C GLY A 232 -16.91 -6.78 4.31
N ILE A 233 -16.04 -7.76 4.25
CA ILE A 233 -14.71 -7.63 3.67
C ILE A 233 -14.57 -8.65 2.55
N LEU A 234 -14.24 -8.20 1.34
CA LEU A 234 -13.65 -9.04 0.32
C LEU A 234 -12.15 -9.05 0.55
N HIS A 235 -11.60 -10.20 0.87
CA HIS A 235 -10.18 -10.41 1.10
C HIS A 235 -9.62 -11.32 0.02
N VAL A 236 -8.70 -10.82 -0.79
CA VAL A 236 -7.99 -11.57 -1.84
C VAL A 236 -6.56 -11.77 -1.39
N ASP A 237 -6.13 -13.03 -1.25
CA ASP A 237 -4.86 -13.37 -0.61
C ASP A 237 -4.53 -14.86 -0.85
N ALA A 238 -3.27 -15.21 -0.79
CA ALA A 238 -2.85 -16.62 -0.67
C ALA A 238 -3.09 -17.18 0.73
N HIS A 239 -3.05 -16.33 1.76
CA HIS A 239 -3.09 -16.67 3.18
C HIS A 239 -4.43 -16.30 3.82
N SER A 240 -4.78 -16.96 4.93
CA SER A 240 -6.00 -16.62 5.66
C SER A 240 -5.84 -15.44 6.62
N ASP A 241 -4.62 -15.17 7.10
CA ASP A 241 -4.28 -14.09 8.02
C ASP A 241 -5.13 -14.07 9.31
N LEU A 242 -5.51 -15.27 9.74
CA LEU A 242 -6.38 -15.52 10.88
C LEU A 242 -5.63 -16.08 12.10
N ARG A 243 -4.30 -16.00 12.11
CA ARG A 243 -3.50 -16.39 13.28
C ARG A 243 -3.77 -15.42 14.42
N GLU A 244 -3.92 -15.93 15.65
CA GLU A 244 -4.08 -15.07 16.83
C GLU A 244 -2.88 -14.13 17.02
N GLN A 245 -1.70 -14.68 16.75
CA GLN A 245 -0.40 -14.02 16.67
C GLN A 245 0.50 -14.86 15.77
N PHE A 246 1.51 -14.23 15.20
CA PHE A 246 2.52 -14.94 14.41
C PHE A 246 3.91 -14.61 14.95
N GLU A 247 4.72 -15.65 15.22
CA GLU A 247 6.05 -15.47 15.83
C GLU A 247 6.03 -14.62 17.11
N GLY A 248 4.96 -14.70 17.89
CA GLY A 248 4.75 -13.91 19.11
C GLY A 248 4.28 -12.48 18.86
N PHE A 249 4.30 -11.98 17.61
CA PHE A 249 3.78 -10.66 17.27
C PHE A 249 2.25 -10.66 17.24
N LYS A 250 1.65 -9.80 18.05
CA LYS A 250 0.20 -9.58 18.09
C LYS A 250 -0.31 -8.93 16.81
N TYR A 251 0.44 -7.94 16.32
CA TYR A 251 0.20 -7.27 15.05
C TYR A 251 1.19 -7.79 14.03
N SER A 252 0.70 -8.53 13.05
CA SER A 252 1.49 -9.17 12.01
C SER A 252 0.69 -9.24 10.73
N HIS A 253 1.35 -9.31 9.57
CA HIS A 253 0.74 -9.63 8.30
C HIS A 253 -0.16 -10.89 8.40
N ALA A 254 0.27 -11.94 9.09
CA ALA A 254 -0.47 -13.20 9.24
C ALA A 254 -1.60 -13.17 10.32
N SER A 255 -1.83 -12.02 10.99
CA SER A 255 -2.79 -11.91 12.09
C SER A 255 -3.82 -10.78 11.94
N ILE A 256 -3.78 -10.06 10.84
CA ILE A 256 -4.64 -8.89 10.64
C ILE A 256 -6.11 -9.25 10.77
N PHE A 257 -6.61 -10.27 10.08
CA PHE A 257 -8.04 -10.58 10.09
C PHE A 257 -8.52 -11.25 11.39
N TYR A 258 -7.65 -11.90 12.14
CA TYR A 258 -7.97 -12.28 13.52
C TYR A 258 -8.28 -11.03 14.38
N ASN A 259 -7.48 -9.98 14.26
CA ASN A 259 -7.68 -8.72 14.96
C ASN A 259 -8.91 -7.95 14.43
N VAL A 260 -9.13 -7.94 13.13
CA VAL A 260 -10.29 -7.32 12.47
C VAL A 260 -11.59 -7.99 12.90
N LEU A 261 -11.63 -9.32 13.03
CA LEU A 261 -12.82 -10.04 13.48
C LEU A 261 -13.24 -9.74 14.94
N LYS A 262 -12.39 -9.10 15.74
CA LYS A 262 -12.78 -8.59 17.08
C LYS A 262 -13.68 -7.34 16.96
N ILE A 263 -13.71 -6.68 15.80
CA ILE A 263 -14.56 -5.53 15.51
C ILE A 263 -15.99 -6.02 15.22
N LYS A 264 -16.94 -5.61 16.04
CA LYS A 264 -18.33 -6.10 15.99
C LYS A 264 -19.09 -5.72 14.72
N ASN A 265 -18.63 -4.66 14.05
CA ASN A 265 -19.25 -4.14 12.82
C ASN A 265 -18.89 -4.96 11.59
N VAL A 266 -17.82 -5.76 11.64
CA VAL A 266 -17.48 -6.71 10.58
C VAL A 266 -18.49 -7.86 10.60
N GLU A 267 -19.40 -7.82 9.66
CA GLU A 267 -20.49 -8.80 9.56
C GLU A 267 -20.03 -10.07 8.88
N ARG A 268 -19.16 -9.94 7.88
CA ARG A 268 -18.64 -11.07 7.11
C ARG A 268 -17.24 -10.80 6.57
N LEU A 269 -16.39 -11.80 6.59
CA LEU A 269 -15.12 -11.87 5.90
C LEU A 269 -15.24 -12.93 4.80
N VAL A 270 -15.11 -12.50 3.54
CA VAL A 270 -15.14 -13.38 2.37
C VAL A 270 -13.75 -13.43 1.80
N GLN A 271 -13.08 -14.56 1.92
CA GLN A 271 -11.71 -14.79 1.51
C GLN A 271 -11.66 -15.52 0.17
N VAL A 272 -10.81 -15.08 -0.74
CA VAL A 272 -10.65 -15.60 -2.11
C VAL A 272 -9.18 -15.85 -2.42
N ALA A 273 -8.88 -16.91 -3.15
CA ALA A 273 -7.56 -17.36 -3.55
C ALA A 273 -6.72 -18.03 -2.45
N ILE A 274 -7.30 -18.24 -1.26
CA ILE A 274 -6.61 -18.85 -0.12
C ILE A 274 -6.09 -20.25 -0.47
N ARG A 275 -4.81 -20.48 -0.20
CA ARG A 275 -4.13 -21.74 -0.53
C ARG A 275 -3.04 -22.15 0.45
N ASP A 276 -2.65 -21.25 1.38
CA ASP A 276 -1.78 -21.55 2.51
C ASP A 276 -2.42 -21.06 3.82
N TYR A 277 -2.57 -21.97 4.80
CA TYR A 277 -3.19 -21.68 6.09
C TYR A 277 -2.91 -22.80 7.10
N CYS A 278 -2.85 -22.49 8.37
CA CYS A 278 -2.61 -23.45 9.42
C CYS A 278 -3.89 -24.11 9.95
N HIS A 279 -3.70 -25.12 10.81
CA HIS A 279 -4.81 -25.88 11.39
C HIS A 279 -5.73 -25.03 12.28
N GLN A 280 -5.16 -24.10 13.04
CA GLN A 280 -5.91 -23.20 13.92
C GLN A 280 -6.79 -22.23 13.11
N GLU A 281 -6.29 -21.70 12.02
CA GLU A 281 -7.06 -20.85 11.10
C GLU A 281 -8.23 -21.62 10.50
N LYS A 282 -7.98 -22.87 10.05
CA LYS A 282 -9.04 -23.73 9.55
C LYS A 282 -10.11 -24.02 10.60
N GLN A 283 -9.73 -24.22 11.86
CA GLN A 283 -10.65 -24.42 12.97
C GLN A 283 -11.49 -23.15 13.20
N LEU A 284 -10.86 -21.97 13.26
CA LEU A 284 -11.55 -20.68 13.41
C LEU A 284 -12.58 -20.48 12.29
N ILE A 285 -12.20 -20.75 11.03
CA ILE A 285 -13.12 -20.66 9.89
C ILE A 285 -14.35 -21.56 10.11
N ASN A 286 -14.14 -22.82 10.49
CA ASN A 286 -15.22 -23.78 10.70
C ASN A 286 -16.13 -23.40 11.88
N GLU A 287 -15.58 -22.79 12.92
CA GLU A 287 -16.30 -22.37 14.14
C GLU A 287 -16.93 -20.98 14.03
N SER A 288 -16.70 -20.27 12.91
CA SER A 288 -17.15 -18.88 12.71
C SER A 288 -18.66 -18.71 12.48
N ASP A 289 -19.42 -19.80 12.39
CA ASP A 289 -20.86 -19.82 12.08
C ASP A 289 -21.20 -19.04 10.78
N GLY A 290 -20.33 -19.22 9.77
CA GLY A 290 -20.45 -18.59 8.46
C GLY A 290 -20.08 -17.10 8.44
N ARG A 291 -19.51 -16.54 9.52
CA ARG A 291 -18.96 -15.19 9.51
C ARG A 291 -17.71 -15.09 8.64
N VAL A 292 -16.94 -16.17 8.53
CA VAL A 292 -15.82 -16.30 7.60
C VAL A 292 -16.21 -17.29 6.51
N VAL A 293 -16.19 -16.85 5.27
CA VAL A 293 -16.48 -17.67 4.08
C VAL A 293 -15.23 -17.71 3.21
N VAL A 294 -14.77 -18.89 2.84
CA VAL A 294 -13.51 -19.04 2.10
C VAL A 294 -13.75 -19.75 0.76
N PHE A 295 -13.34 -19.08 -0.30
CA PHE A 295 -13.25 -19.62 -1.65
C PHE A 295 -11.80 -20.02 -1.92
N TYR A 296 -11.45 -21.25 -1.54
CA TYR A 296 -10.10 -21.78 -1.71
C TYR A 296 -9.69 -21.86 -3.18
N ASP A 297 -8.47 -21.43 -3.51
CA ASP A 297 -7.94 -21.46 -4.89
C ASP A 297 -8.07 -22.86 -5.50
N ARG A 298 -7.62 -23.88 -4.76
CA ARG A 298 -7.71 -25.28 -5.20
C ARG A 298 -9.14 -25.72 -5.56
N ASP A 299 -10.12 -25.33 -4.74
CA ASP A 299 -11.50 -25.76 -4.95
C ASP A 299 -12.13 -25.00 -6.11
N ASN A 300 -11.84 -23.71 -6.25
CA ASN A 300 -12.24 -22.91 -7.40
C ASN A 300 -11.67 -23.45 -8.70
N ARG A 301 -10.37 -23.77 -8.73
CA ARG A 301 -9.71 -24.37 -9.91
C ARG A 301 -10.32 -25.71 -10.29
N ARG A 302 -10.62 -26.58 -9.31
CA ARG A 302 -11.30 -27.85 -9.55
C ARG A 302 -12.67 -27.64 -10.21
N ARG A 303 -13.49 -26.77 -9.64
CA ARG A 303 -14.79 -26.43 -10.18
C ARG A 303 -14.68 -25.95 -11.64
N MET A 304 -13.68 -25.11 -11.92
CA MET A 304 -13.42 -24.62 -13.29
C MET A 304 -13.01 -25.76 -14.24
N TYR A 305 -12.17 -26.68 -13.80
CA TYR A 305 -11.79 -27.86 -14.61
C TYR A 305 -12.98 -28.82 -14.86
N GLU A 306 -13.95 -28.80 -13.98
CA GLU A 306 -15.19 -29.57 -14.08
C GLU A 306 -16.30 -28.83 -14.85
N GLY A 307 -15.99 -27.66 -15.43
CA GLY A 307 -16.88 -26.90 -16.33
C GLY A 307 -17.67 -25.77 -15.66
N CYS A 308 -17.43 -25.45 -14.37
CA CYS A 308 -17.94 -24.24 -13.77
C CYS A 308 -17.20 -23.03 -14.33
N THR A 309 -17.92 -21.97 -14.68
CA THR A 309 -17.26 -20.74 -15.15
C THR A 309 -16.79 -19.88 -13.98
N TRP A 310 -15.71 -19.12 -14.19
CA TRP A 310 -15.27 -18.13 -13.21
C TRP A 310 -16.38 -17.14 -12.84
N LYS A 311 -17.23 -16.78 -13.82
CA LYS A 311 -18.41 -15.95 -13.59
C LYS A 311 -19.30 -16.48 -12.46
N LEU A 312 -19.64 -17.77 -12.48
CA LEU A 312 -20.50 -18.37 -11.45
C LEU A 312 -19.86 -18.34 -10.07
N ILE A 313 -18.55 -18.55 -10.01
CA ILE A 313 -17.79 -18.46 -8.74
C ILE A 313 -17.80 -17.01 -8.24
N CYS A 314 -17.58 -16.03 -9.10
CA CYS A 314 -17.67 -14.61 -8.73
C CYS A 314 -19.08 -14.21 -8.26
N ASP A 315 -20.14 -14.69 -8.92
CA ASP A 315 -21.51 -14.42 -8.49
C ASP A 315 -21.72 -14.95 -7.04
N GLU A 316 -21.25 -16.16 -6.72
CA GLU A 316 -21.32 -16.74 -5.35
C GLU A 316 -20.49 -15.93 -4.32
N ILE A 317 -19.30 -15.44 -4.73
CA ILE A 317 -18.46 -14.57 -3.89
C ILE A 317 -19.21 -13.28 -3.57
N VAL A 318 -19.76 -12.62 -4.59
CA VAL A 318 -20.50 -11.36 -4.44
C VAL A 318 -21.76 -11.55 -3.60
N ASP A 319 -22.51 -12.64 -3.81
CA ASP A 319 -23.71 -12.97 -3.03
C ASP A 319 -23.38 -13.24 -1.54
N SER A 320 -22.14 -13.65 -1.25
CA SER A 320 -21.68 -13.86 0.12
C SER A 320 -21.37 -12.57 0.86
N LEU A 321 -21.25 -11.43 0.18
CA LEU A 321 -20.93 -10.12 0.76
C LEU A 321 -22.22 -9.33 1.09
N PRO A 322 -22.24 -8.55 2.20
CA PRO A 322 -23.33 -7.62 2.47
C PRO A 322 -23.32 -6.41 1.53
N GLU A 323 -24.27 -5.49 1.70
CA GLU A 323 -24.42 -4.29 0.85
C GLU A 323 -23.22 -3.32 0.93
N LYS A 324 -22.54 -3.26 2.08
CA LYS A 324 -21.36 -2.42 2.30
C LYS A 324 -20.12 -3.30 2.37
N VAL A 325 -19.12 -2.98 1.57
CA VAL A 325 -17.94 -3.81 1.39
C VAL A 325 -16.66 -2.98 1.53
N TYR A 326 -15.70 -3.50 2.25
CA TYR A 326 -14.30 -3.09 2.17
C TYR A 326 -13.54 -4.11 1.32
N ILE A 327 -12.65 -3.67 0.47
CA ILE A 327 -11.85 -4.55 -0.39
C ILE A 327 -10.40 -4.54 0.11
N SER A 328 -9.90 -5.70 0.52
CA SER A 328 -8.52 -5.90 0.94
C SER A 328 -7.84 -6.84 -0.05
N VAL A 329 -6.76 -6.36 -0.64
CA VAL A 329 -5.99 -7.11 -1.63
C VAL A 329 -4.56 -7.25 -1.16
N ASP A 330 -4.18 -8.47 -0.80
CA ASP A 330 -2.80 -8.90 -0.82
C ASP A 330 -2.41 -9.25 -2.25
N ILE A 331 -1.30 -8.69 -2.73
CA ILE A 331 -0.86 -8.93 -4.11
C ILE A 331 -0.48 -10.40 -4.35
N ASP A 332 -0.13 -11.15 -3.30
CA ASP A 332 0.22 -12.56 -3.38
C ASP A 332 -1.00 -13.48 -3.59
N GLY A 333 -2.22 -12.94 -3.47
CA GLY A 333 -3.43 -13.60 -3.96
C GLY A 333 -3.38 -13.92 -5.44
N LEU A 334 -2.56 -13.17 -6.22
CA LEU A 334 -2.26 -13.45 -7.61
C LEU A 334 -1.26 -14.60 -7.77
N ASP A 335 -1.13 -15.10 -9.01
CA ASP A 335 -0.08 -16.05 -9.36
C ASP A 335 1.29 -15.40 -9.18
N PRO A 336 2.29 -16.06 -8.54
CA PRO A 336 3.62 -15.51 -8.28
C PRO A 336 4.37 -14.97 -9.50
N LYS A 337 4.00 -15.37 -10.72
CA LYS A 337 4.57 -14.76 -11.95
C LYS A 337 4.24 -13.29 -12.10
N LEU A 338 3.17 -12.82 -11.44
CA LEU A 338 2.73 -11.42 -11.44
C LEU A 338 3.39 -10.60 -10.33
N CYS A 339 3.75 -11.24 -9.22
CA CYS A 339 4.38 -10.60 -8.07
C CYS A 339 5.45 -11.52 -7.45
N PRO A 340 6.54 -11.82 -8.16
CA PRO A 340 7.53 -12.79 -7.71
C PRO A 340 8.33 -12.36 -6.48
N ASN A 341 8.34 -11.06 -6.15
CA ASN A 341 9.14 -10.51 -5.05
C ASN A 341 8.30 -10.20 -3.79
N THR A 342 7.01 -10.51 -3.79
CA THR A 342 6.16 -10.35 -2.59
C THR A 342 6.72 -11.10 -1.38
N GLY A 343 6.27 -10.75 -0.17
CA GLY A 343 6.78 -11.31 1.10
C GLY A 343 6.75 -12.83 1.15
N THR A 344 5.62 -13.45 0.83
CA THR A 344 5.40 -14.89 0.97
C THR A 344 4.69 -15.51 -0.24
N PRO A 345 5.32 -15.55 -1.42
CA PRO A 345 4.68 -16.06 -2.63
C PRO A 345 4.37 -17.56 -2.53
N VAL A 346 3.15 -17.96 -2.87
CA VAL A 346 2.68 -19.35 -2.86
C VAL A 346 2.28 -19.78 -4.28
N PRO A 347 2.66 -20.99 -4.76
CA PRO A 347 2.26 -21.47 -6.08
C PRO A 347 0.74 -21.59 -6.23
N GLY A 348 0.20 -21.23 -7.38
CA GLY A 348 -1.23 -21.09 -7.66
C GLY A 348 -1.63 -19.62 -7.65
N GLY A 349 -2.89 -19.32 -7.36
CA GLY A 349 -3.39 -17.94 -7.31
C GLY A 349 -4.09 -17.49 -8.58
N MET A 350 -4.61 -16.28 -8.53
CA MET A 350 -5.43 -15.72 -9.58
C MET A 350 -4.59 -15.15 -10.72
N GLU A 351 -5.11 -15.29 -11.95
CA GLU A 351 -4.63 -14.47 -13.07
C GLU A 351 -5.08 -13.01 -12.87
N TYR A 352 -4.33 -12.08 -13.45
CA TYR A 352 -4.67 -10.65 -13.38
C TYR A 352 -6.12 -10.37 -13.78
N GLU A 353 -6.56 -10.88 -14.91
CA GLU A 353 -7.93 -10.68 -15.40
C GLU A 353 -9.00 -11.41 -14.56
N GLU A 354 -8.65 -12.46 -13.83
CA GLU A 354 -9.58 -13.08 -12.89
C GLU A 354 -9.87 -12.16 -11.70
N LEU A 355 -8.84 -11.48 -11.19
CA LEU A 355 -9.01 -10.45 -10.15
C LEU A 355 -9.83 -9.26 -10.68
N MET A 356 -9.46 -8.70 -11.84
CA MET A 356 -10.17 -7.57 -12.43
C MET A 356 -11.66 -7.89 -12.65
N TYR A 357 -11.94 -9.09 -13.15
CA TYR A 357 -13.32 -9.55 -13.35
C TYR A 357 -14.10 -9.64 -12.04
N LEU A 358 -13.52 -10.20 -10.97
CA LEU A 358 -14.14 -10.27 -9.64
C LEU A 358 -14.46 -8.88 -9.10
N LEU A 359 -13.49 -7.97 -9.17
CA LEU A 359 -13.63 -6.60 -8.72
C LEU A 359 -14.73 -5.85 -9.49
N ASN A 360 -14.80 -6.04 -10.81
CA ASN A 360 -15.88 -5.49 -11.63
C ASN A 360 -17.25 -6.04 -11.21
N LYS A 361 -17.34 -7.32 -10.84
CA LYS A 361 -18.57 -7.91 -10.31
C LYS A 361 -19.05 -7.26 -9.02
N ILE A 362 -18.15 -6.84 -8.14
CA ILE A 362 -18.51 -6.02 -6.97
C ILE A 362 -19.15 -4.70 -7.40
N LYS A 363 -18.54 -3.98 -8.34
CA LYS A 363 -19.08 -2.70 -8.86
C LYS A 363 -20.44 -2.88 -9.53
N GLU A 364 -20.57 -3.90 -10.39
CA GLU A 364 -21.82 -4.23 -11.11
C GLU A 364 -22.96 -4.60 -10.16
N SER A 365 -22.66 -5.19 -9.00
CA SER A 365 -23.66 -5.57 -8.00
C SER A 365 -24.34 -4.38 -7.32
N GLY A 366 -23.77 -3.16 -7.45
CA GLY A 366 -24.26 -1.94 -6.81
C GLY A 366 -23.93 -1.84 -5.32
N LYS A 367 -23.12 -2.76 -4.76
CA LYS A 367 -22.66 -2.68 -3.37
C LYS A 367 -21.82 -1.43 -3.15
N GLU A 368 -21.97 -0.82 -1.96
CA GLU A 368 -21.20 0.35 -1.56
C GLU A 368 -19.78 -0.04 -1.13
N VAL A 369 -18.77 0.40 -1.89
CA VAL A 369 -17.36 0.20 -1.51
C VAL A 369 -16.94 1.32 -0.56
N LEU A 370 -16.66 0.96 0.70
CA LEU A 370 -16.31 1.89 1.77
C LEU A 370 -14.86 2.38 1.70
N GLY A 371 -13.99 1.56 1.16
CA GLY A 371 -12.56 1.77 1.04
C GLY A 371 -11.89 0.51 0.53
N PHE A 372 -10.60 0.58 0.33
CA PHE A 372 -9.78 -0.57 -0.07
C PHE A 372 -8.35 -0.43 0.46
N ASP A 373 -7.64 -1.53 0.44
CA ASP A 373 -6.17 -1.58 0.51
C ASP A 373 -5.57 -2.46 -0.58
N LEU A 374 -4.30 -2.20 -0.86
CA LEU A 374 -3.40 -3.03 -1.63
C LEU A 374 -2.10 -3.16 -0.83
N CYS A 375 -1.74 -4.38 -0.44
CA CYS A 375 -0.59 -4.68 0.41
C CYS A 375 0.37 -5.68 -0.26
N GLU A 376 1.52 -5.90 0.36
CA GLU A 376 2.54 -6.90 0.04
C GLU A 376 3.22 -6.73 -1.33
N VAL A 377 3.06 -5.57 -1.98
CA VAL A 377 3.87 -5.26 -3.16
C VAL A 377 5.32 -5.02 -2.71
N SER A 378 6.26 -5.75 -3.28
CA SER A 378 7.69 -5.58 -2.99
C SER A 378 8.49 -5.40 -4.27
N PRO A 379 9.37 -4.40 -4.36
CA PRO A 379 10.21 -4.20 -5.54
C PRO A 379 11.24 -5.33 -5.67
N GLY A 380 11.49 -5.79 -6.89
CA GLY A 380 12.61 -6.68 -7.17
C GLY A 380 13.92 -5.90 -7.32
N GLU A 381 15.06 -6.52 -6.97
CA GLU A 381 16.39 -5.87 -7.09
C GLU A 381 16.68 -5.26 -8.46
N ASN A 382 16.19 -5.88 -9.54
CA ASN A 382 16.44 -5.48 -10.92
C ASN A 382 15.15 -5.51 -11.78
N SER A 383 13.98 -5.41 -11.15
CA SER A 383 12.70 -5.51 -11.83
C SER A 383 11.71 -4.51 -11.25
N GLU A 384 11.08 -3.75 -12.13
CA GLU A 384 9.97 -2.84 -11.81
C GLU A 384 8.60 -3.57 -11.97
N TRP A 385 8.62 -4.91 -12.19
CA TRP A 385 7.43 -5.66 -12.58
C TRP A 385 6.35 -5.65 -11.50
N ASP A 386 6.71 -5.93 -10.24
CA ASP A 386 5.75 -5.98 -9.12
C ASP A 386 5.10 -4.61 -8.90
N GLY A 387 5.89 -3.52 -8.92
CA GLY A 387 5.36 -2.16 -8.85
C GLY A 387 4.43 -1.83 -10.02
N ASN A 388 4.76 -2.31 -11.23
CA ASN A 388 3.94 -2.13 -12.43
C ASN A 388 2.60 -2.87 -12.33
N VAL A 389 2.59 -4.11 -11.82
CA VAL A 389 1.36 -4.88 -11.56
C VAL A 389 0.54 -4.20 -10.46
N GLY A 390 1.18 -3.86 -9.34
CA GLY A 390 0.54 -3.16 -8.22
C GLY A 390 -0.11 -1.85 -8.65
N ALA A 391 0.57 -1.04 -9.47
CA ALA A 391 0.02 0.21 -10.00
C ALA A 391 -1.26 0.01 -10.81
N ARG A 392 -1.35 -1.05 -11.62
CA ARG A 392 -2.55 -1.37 -12.40
C ARG A 392 -3.69 -1.89 -11.54
N VAL A 393 -3.40 -2.72 -10.54
CA VAL A 393 -4.40 -3.16 -9.56
C VAL A 393 -4.94 -1.97 -8.78
N LEU A 394 -4.06 -1.07 -8.30
CA LEU A 394 -4.45 0.14 -7.59
C LEU A 394 -5.30 1.07 -8.45
N TYR A 395 -4.96 1.24 -9.73
CA TYR A 395 -5.75 2.06 -10.67
C TYR A 395 -7.15 1.50 -10.87
N HIS A 396 -7.27 0.18 -10.98
CA HIS A 396 -8.56 -0.51 -11.08
C HIS A 396 -9.40 -0.33 -9.80
N LEU A 397 -8.79 -0.48 -8.61
CA LEU A 397 -9.44 -0.23 -7.32
C LEU A 397 -9.95 1.21 -7.21
N CYS A 398 -9.21 2.20 -7.72
CA CYS A 398 -9.69 3.59 -7.84
C CYS A 398 -10.92 3.72 -8.74
N GLY A 399 -11.10 2.86 -9.73
CA GLY A 399 -12.29 2.82 -10.59
C GLY A 399 -13.52 2.28 -9.88
N ILE A 400 -13.32 1.38 -8.93
CA ILE A 400 -14.40 0.68 -8.25
C ILE A 400 -15.00 1.51 -7.10
N ILE A 401 -14.18 2.20 -6.32
CA ILE A 401 -14.59 2.94 -5.12
C ILE A 401 -15.52 4.13 -5.40
#